data_cdffbbb04f1cff208ba5d3345998b295
#
_entry.id   cdffbbb04f1cff208ba5d3345998b295
#
_cell.length_a   1.000
_cell.length_b   1.000
_cell.length_c   1.000
_cell.angle_alpha   90.00
_cell.angle_beta   90.00
_cell.angle_gamma   90.00
#
_symmetry.space_group_name_H-M   'P 1'
#
loop_
_entity.id
_entity.type
_entity.pdbx_description
1 polymer ?
#
loop_
_entity_poly.entity_id
_entity_poly.type
_entity_poly.pdbx_seq_one_letter_code
_entity_poly.pdbx_strand_id
1 'polypeptide(L)'
;KVGKLGWLVAMFLSGGMAVAQGTVDDYRRAYALKEKFSADKVFYSNVNPQWIEGTHQFWYVRNTPDGRLYVSVDADKKARKELFDSHRLAKALGAASGKEVKPEALALGRLSVSKGLDTLRFVFNNQRWMYASRKNQLVNEGAVPLLIRQKHWMEVDDEKTASPVPSPDGKWIAFIKNQNIYVKEVATGKEKQLSLDGTL
;
A
#
# COMPACT_ATOMS: atom_id res chain seq x y z
N LYS A 1 -65.62 39.65 -18.37
CA LYS A 1 -64.92 38.45 -18.84
C LYS A 1 -63.42 38.77 -18.84
N VAL A 2 -62.76 38.55 -17.77
CA VAL A 2 -61.28 38.62 -17.73
C VAL A 2 -60.79 37.21 -17.52
N GLY A 3 -60.04 36.78 -18.45
CA GLY A 3 -59.77 35.41 -18.79
C GLY A 3 -58.86 34.66 -17.84
N LYS A 4 -59.07 33.40 -17.84
CA LYS A 4 -58.35 32.29 -17.19
C LYS A 4 -56.88 32.09 -17.65
N LEU A 5 -56.18 33.17 -18.04
CA LEU A 5 -54.83 33.08 -18.58
C LEU A 5 -53.73 33.47 -17.55
N GLY A 6 -54.15 33.95 -16.37
CA GLY A 6 -53.20 34.40 -15.33
C GLY A 6 -52.67 33.31 -14.41
N TRP A 7 -53.24 32.10 -14.43
CA TRP A 7 -52.88 31.03 -13.49
C TRP A 7 -51.85 30.02 -13.99
N LEU A 8 -51.49 30.09 -15.27
CA LEU A 8 -50.52 29.15 -15.89
C LEU A 8 -49.07 29.63 -15.84
N VAL A 9 -48.80 30.90 -15.49
CA VAL A 9 -47.45 31.46 -15.46
C VAL A 9 -46.79 31.33 -14.06
N ALA A 10 -47.58 31.12 -12.99
CA ALA A 10 -47.04 31.04 -11.63
C ALA A 10 -46.49 29.66 -11.22
N MET A 11 -46.61 28.64 -12.08
CA MET A 11 -46.25 27.26 -11.72
C MET A 11 -44.87 26.82 -12.24
N PHE A 12 -44.11 27.71 -12.88
CA PHE A 12 -42.80 27.39 -13.48
C PHE A 12 -41.57 28.02 -12.78
N LEU A 13 -41.76 28.66 -11.62
CA LEU A 13 -40.64 29.35 -10.93
C LEU A 13 -40.23 28.69 -9.60
N SER A 14 -40.72 27.50 -9.28
CA SER A 14 -40.19 26.70 -8.16
C SER A 14 -39.29 25.56 -8.60
N GLY A 15 -38.38 25.82 -9.58
CA GLY A 15 -37.26 24.99 -9.84
C GLY A 15 -36.23 25.15 -8.71
N GLY A 16 -36.54 24.55 -7.55
CA GLY A 16 -35.51 24.40 -6.51
C GLY A 16 -34.30 23.71 -7.11
N MET A 17 -33.17 24.42 -7.16
CA MET A 17 -31.90 23.78 -7.47
C MET A 17 -31.71 22.68 -6.44
N ALA A 18 -32.00 21.45 -6.82
CA ALA A 18 -31.56 20.28 -6.05
C ALA A 18 -30.04 20.25 -6.11
N VAL A 19 -29.39 20.86 -5.13
CA VAL A 19 -27.94 20.74 -4.93
C VAL A 19 -27.72 19.33 -4.40
N ALA A 20 -27.73 18.36 -5.32
CA ALA A 20 -27.52 16.95 -5.00
C ALA A 20 -26.03 16.58 -4.78
N GLN A 21 -25.15 17.56 -4.92
CA GLN A 21 -23.70 17.33 -4.73
C GLN A 21 -23.26 17.95 -3.42
N GLY A 22 -22.63 17.14 -2.57
CA GLY A 22 -22.01 17.61 -1.35
C GLY A 22 -20.89 18.63 -1.64
N THR A 23 -20.70 19.56 -0.71
CA THR A 23 -19.60 20.52 -0.80
C THR A 23 -18.25 19.85 -0.54
N VAL A 24 -17.17 20.51 -0.94
CA VAL A 24 -15.79 20.04 -0.63
C VAL A 24 -15.61 19.82 0.89
N ASP A 25 -16.26 20.62 1.72
CA ASP A 25 -16.20 20.48 3.17
C ASP A 25 -17.00 19.28 3.69
N ASP A 26 -18.05 18.87 2.99
CA ASP A 26 -18.77 17.62 3.30
C ASP A 26 -17.87 16.41 3.03
N TYR A 27 -17.16 16.42 1.91
CA TYR A 27 -16.17 15.37 1.60
C TYR A 27 -15.03 15.35 2.61
N ARG A 28 -14.47 16.50 2.97
CA ARG A 28 -13.42 16.61 4.00
C ARG A 28 -13.90 16.06 5.34
N ARG A 29 -15.11 16.38 5.76
CA ARG A 29 -15.72 15.83 7.00
C ARG A 29 -15.90 14.32 6.92
N ALA A 30 -16.37 13.81 5.78
CA ALA A 30 -16.52 12.37 5.57
C ALA A 30 -15.17 11.63 5.63
N TYR A 31 -14.12 12.17 5.01
CA TYR A 31 -12.78 11.59 5.10
C TYR A 31 -12.22 11.64 6.52
N ALA A 32 -12.38 12.75 7.22
CA ALA A 32 -11.96 12.88 8.63
C ALA A 32 -12.70 11.90 9.54
N LEU A 33 -13.99 11.63 9.28
CA LEU A 33 -14.75 10.60 9.98
C LEU A 33 -14.20 9.20 9.69
N LYS A 34 -13.84 8.89 8.43
CA LYS A 34 -13.25 7.61 8.07
C LYS A 34 -11.94 7.38 8.83
N GLU A 35 -11.05 8.34 8.87
CA GLU A 35 -9.80 8.25 9.64
C GLU A 35 -10.08 8.09 11.14
N LYS A 36 -11.02 8.85 11.68
CA LYS A 36 -11.38 8.82 13.10
C LYS A 36 -11.99 7.48 13.54
N PHE A 37 -12.72 6.78 12.66
CA PHE A 37 -13.47 5.58 13.02
C PHE A 37 -12.88 4.27 12.49
N SER A 38 -11.97 4.30 11.51
CA SER A 38 -11.49 3.08 10.87
C SER A 38 -10.07 2.66 11.22
N ALA A 39 -9.17 3.61 11.54
CA ALA A 39 -7.75 3.29 11.60
C ALA A 39 -7.33 2.54 12.87
N ASP A 40 -7.78 2.97 14.07
CA ASP A 40 -7.18 2.52 15.32
C ASP A 40 -8.18 2.02 16.38
N LYS A 41 -9.43 1.69 16.00
CA LYS A 41 -10.49 1.40 16.98
C LYS A 41 -11.18 0.05 16.78
N VAL A 42 -10.91 -0.63 15.68
CA VAL A 42 -11.50 -1.95 15.42
C VAL A 42 -10.41 -3.00 15.56
N PHE A 43 -10.37 -3.61 16.73
CA PHE A 43 -9.44 -4.70 17.04
C PHE A 43 -10.13 -6.04 16.84
N TYR A 44 -9.35 -7.07 16.57
CA TYR A 44 -9.80 -8.46 16.46
C TYR A 44 -10.85 -8.73 15.37
N SER A 45 -11.08 -7.80 14.46
CA SER A 45 -12.18 -7.84 13.49
C SER A 45 -11.94 -8.77 12.31
N ASN A 46 -10.71 -9.12 12.02
CA ASN A 46 -10.37 -9.94 10.86
C ASN A 46 -9.27 -10.93 11.16
N VAL A 47 -9.47 -12.17 10.72
CA VAL A 47 -8.45 -13.22 10.72
C VAL A 47 -8.24 -13.63 9.27
N ASN A 48 -7.06 -13.33 8.73
CA ASN A 48 -6.64 -13.74 7.39
C ASN A 48 -5.56 -14.83 7.52
N PRO A 49 -5.94 -16.11 7.55
CA PRO A 49 -5.01 -17.21 7.78
C PRO A 49 -4.10 -17.41 6.57
N GLN A 50 -2.82 -17.52 6.83
CA GLN A 50 -1.79 -17.87 5.85
C GLN A 50 -1.35 -19.32 6.11
N TRP A 51 -1.84 -20.24 5.31
CA TRP A 51 -1.52 -21.65 5.45
C TRP A 51 -0.06 -21.93 5.07
N ILE A 52 0.57 -22.82 5.82
CA ILE A 52 1.91 -23.31 5.54
C ILE A 52 1.77 -24.56 4.69
N GLU A 53 2.27 -24.48 3.46
CA GLU A 53 2.10 -25.50 2.44
C GLU A 53 2.57 -26.90 2.92
N GLY A 54 1.72 -27.90 2.70
CA GLY A 54 1.96 -29.29 3.11
C GLY A 54 1.94 -29.51 4.61
N THR A 55 1.25 -28.66 5.39
CA THR A 55 1.03 -28.81 6.83
C THR A 55 -0.41 -28.46 7.20
N HIS A 56 -0.83 -28.83 8.40
CA HIS A 56 -2.08 -28.36 9.00
C HIS A 56 -1.84 -27.16 9.94
N GLN A 57 -0.87 -26.35 9.59
CA GLN A 57 -0.49 -25.16 10.35
C GLN A 57 -0.74 -23.90 9.53
N PHE A 58 -1.13 -22.84 10.21
CA PHE A 58 -1.27 -21.50 9.61
C PHE A 58 -0.82 -20.43 10.59
N TRP A 59 -0.58 -19.26 10.08
CA TRP A 59 -0.33 -18.08 10.89
C TRP A 59 -1.24 -16.93 10.43
N TYR A 60 -1.45 -15.96 11.28
CA TYR A 60 -2.19 -14.75 10.97
C TYR A 60 -1.69 -13.57 11.81
N VAL A 61 -2.02 -12.36 11.37
CA VAL A 61 -1.75 -11.13 12.11
C VAL A 61 -3.02 -10.72 12.84
N ARG A 62 -2.87 -10.40 14.10
CA ARG A 62 -3.94 -9.90 14.95
C ARG A 62 -3.61 -8.48 15.36
N ASN A 63 -4.47 -7.52 15.03
CA ASN A 63 -4.35 -6.16 15.51
C ASN A 63 -4.94 -6.09 16.92
N THR A 64 -4.16 -5.58 17.86
CA THR A 64 -4.53 -5.36 19.25
C THR A 64 -4.37 -3.88 19.60
N PRO A 65 -4.95 -3.38 20.72
CA PRO A 65 -4.68 -2.01 21.18
C PRO A 65 -3.20 -1.71 21.36
N ASP A 66 -2.42 -2.72 21.72
CA ASP A 66 -0.98 -2.60 22.00
C ASP A 66 -0.11 -2.79 20.75
N GLY A 67 -0.73 -3.04 19.56
CA GLY A 67 0.00 -3.23 18.33
C GLY A 67 -0.32 -4.52 17.59
N ARG A 68 0.61 -5.02 16.80
CA ARG A 68 0.44 -6.22 15.98
C ARG A 68 1.01 -7.45 16.65
N LEU A 69 0.19 -8.48 16.75
CA LEU A 69 0.58 -9.79 17.25
C LEU A 69 0.56 -10.81 16.09
N TYR A 70 1.67 -11.50 15.91
CA TYR A 70 1.80 -12.58 14.93
C TYR A 70 1.54 -13.92 15.63
N VAL A 71 0.54 -14.62 15.17
CA VAL A 71 0.04 -15.84 15.83
C VAL A 71 0.20 -17.03 14.90
N SER A 72 0.71 -18.14 15.41
CA SER A 72 0.72 -19.44 14.75
C SER A 72 -0.30 -20.38 15.38
N VAL A 73 -0.93 -21.19 14.55
CA VAL A 73 -1.90 -22.21 14.94
C VAL A 73 -1.49 -23.54 14.34
N ASP A 74 -1.49 -24.56 15.16
CA ASP A 74 -1.34 -25.97 14.77
C ASP A 74 -2.71 -26.64 14.93
N ALA A 75 -3.37 -26.97 13.82
CA ALA A 75 -4.73 -27.49 13.83
C ALA A 75 -4.77 -28.92 14.41
N ASP A 76 -3.75 -29.75 14.18
CA ASP A 76 -3.68 -31.11 14.69
C ASP A 76 -3.55 -31.13 16.21
N LYS A 77 -2.71 -30.26 16.74
CA LYS A 77 -2.47 -30.14 18.18
C LYS A 77 -3.48 -29.22 18.88
N LYS A 78 -4.37 -28.57 18.12
CA LYS A 78 -5.30 -27.55 18.63
C LYS A 78 -4.59 -26.49 19.49
N ALA A 79 -3.36 -26.13 19.09
CA ALA A 79 -2.48 -25.25 19.82
C ALA A 79 -2.32 -23.91 19.09
N ARG A 80 -2.32 -22.84 19.87
CA ARG A 80 -2.09 -21.46 19.42
C ARG A 80 -0.96 -20.85 20.24
N LYS A 81 0.00 -20.21 19.57
CA LYS A 81 1.11 -19.51 20.22
C LYS A 81 1.56 -18.33 19.39
N GLU A 82 2.41 -17.49 19.95
CA GLU A 82 3.11 -16.49 19.14
C GLU A 82 3.97 -17.16 18.06
N LEU A 83 3.98 -16.59 16.88
CA LEU A 83 4.78 -17.08 15.75
C LEU A 83 6.28 -16.92 16.03
N PHE A 84 6.65 -15.83 16.67
CA PHE A 84 8.01 -15.49 17.10
C PHE A 84 7.96 -14.50 18.27
N ASP A 85 9.07 -14.36 18.97
CA ASP A 85 9.25 -13.37 20.02
C ASP A 85 9.46 -11.98 19.38
N SER A 86 8.44 -11.12 19.48
CA SER A 86 8.45 -9.78 18.89
C SER A 86 9.53 -8.86 19.51
N HIS A 87 9.82 -9.01 20.80
CA HIS A 87 10.85 -8.22 21.47
C HIS A 87 12.26 -8.56 20.97
N ARG A 88 12.53 -9.87 20.82
CA ARG A 88 13.82 -10.33 20.28
C ARG A 88 14.04 -9.89 18.86
N LEU A 89 13.02 -10.00 18.01
CA LEU A 89 13.10 -9.55 16.60
C LEU A 89 13.27 -8.03 16.52
N ALA A 90 12.50 -7.26 17.29
CA ALA A 90 12.62 -5.80 17.31
C ALA A 90 14.02 -5.35 17.74
N LYS A 91 14.59 -5.97 18.77
CA LYS A 91 15.96 -5.71 19.22
C LYS A 91 16.99 -6.04 18.13
N ALA A 92 16.84 -7.18 17.44
CA ALA A 92 17.73 -7.57 16.34
C ALA A 92 17.65 -6.60 15.16
N LEU A 93 16.44 -6.19 14.76
CA LEU A 93 16.23 -5.20 13.72
C LEU A 93 16.77 -3.81 14.10
N GLY A 94 16.60 -3.42 15.36
CA GLY A 94 17.14 -2.17 15.89
C GLY A 94 18.67 -2.13 15.80
N ALA A 95 19.32 -3.19 16.23
CA ALA A 95 20.77 -3.33 16.14
C ALA A 95 21.27 -3.32 14.68
N ALA A 96 20.57 -3.99 13.77
CA ALA A 96 20.96 -4.06 12.36
C ALA A 96 20.66 -2.78 11.58
N SER A 97 19.62 -2.02 11.94
CA SER A 97 19.21 -0.78 11.24
C SER A 97 19.77 0.50 11.85
N GLY A 98 20.37 0.42 13.04
CA GLY A 98 20.82 1.60 13.79
C GLY A 98 19.70 2.50 14.31
N LYS A 99 18.46 2.01 14.36
CA LYS A 99 17.26 2.74 14.79
C LYS A 99 16.49 1.93 15.82
N GLU A 100 15.89 2.62 16.78
CA GLU A 100 15.00 1.96 17.72
C GLU A 100 13.78 1.38 16.99
N VAL A 101 13.51 0.10 17.20
CA VAL A 101 12.35 -0.60 16.67
C VAL A 101 11.50 -1.09 17.85
N LYS A 102 10.27 -0.60 17.92
CA LYS A 102 9.32 -1.01 18.95
C LYS A 102 8.63 -2.32 18.57
N PRO A 103 8.52 -3.29 19.49
CA PRO A 103 7.86 -4.57 19.20
C PRO A 103 6.42 -4.41 18.70
N GLU A 104 5.69 -3.45 19.25
CA GLU A 104 4.29 -3.14 18.92
C GLU A 104 4.16 -2.57 17.48
N ALA A 105 5.20 -1.90 17.01
CA ALA A 105 5.24 -1.25 15.70
C ALA A 105 5.80 -2.16 14.58
N LEU A 106 6.04 -3.44 14.84
CA LEU A 106 6.55 -4.38 13.84
C LEU A 106 5.54 -4.57 12.71
N ALA A 107 5.80 -3.92 11.58
CA ALA A 107 5.03 -4.07 10.34
C ALA A 107 5.86 -4.85 9.32
N LEU A 108 5.78 -6.19 9.38
CA LEU A 108 6.53 -7.07 8.50
C LEU A 108 5.77 -7.23 7.17
N GLY A 109 6.31 -6.66 6.09
CA GLY A 109 5.75 -6.83 4.75
C GLY A 109 6.18 -8.16 4.12
N ARG A 110 5.35 -8.74 3.25
CA ARG A 110 5.64 -9.96 2.50
C ARG A 110 6.19 -11.09 3.38
N LEU A 111 5.63 -11.24 4.57
CA LEU A 111 6.07 -12.27 5.51
C LEU A 111 5.79 -13.66 4.95
N SER A 112 6.82 -14.48 4.91
CA SER A 112 6.76 -15.91 4.64
C SER A 112 7.42 -16.70 5.76
N VAL A 113 6.91 -17.88 6.03
CA VAL A 113 7.29 -18.70 7.17
C VAL A 113 7.66 -20.10 6.71
N SER A 114 8.77 -20.65 7.19
CA SER A 114 9.19 -22.01 6.89
C SER A 114 8.22 -23.05 7.50
N LYS A 115 8.21 -24.27 6.95
CA LYS A 115 7.41 -25.41 7.50
C LYS A 115 7.68 -25.69 8.97
N GLY A 116 8.90 -25.43 9.44
CA GLY A 116 9.29 -25.62 10.84
C GLY A 116 8.92 -24.46 11.77
N LEU A 117 8.32 -23.39 11.27
CA LEU A 117 8.01 -22.16 12.02
C LEU A 117 9.25 -21.47 12.65
N ASP A 118 10.43 -21.80 12.17
CA ASP A 118 11.69 -21.34 12.77
C ASP A 118 12.44 -20.33 11.92
N THR A 119 12.07 -20.22 10.64
CA THR A 119 12.68 -19.27 9.72
C THR A 119 11.62 -18.38 9.09
N LEU A 120 11.80 -17.08 9.21
CA LEU A 120 10.94 -16.04 8.70
C LEU A 120 11.68 -15.27 7.61
N ARG A 121 11.04 -14.99 6.49
CA ARG A 121 11.51 -14.00 5.51
C ARG A 121 10.49 -12.91 5.38
N PHE A 122 10.93 -11.67 5.44
CA PHE A 122 10.04 -10.51 5.40
C PHE A 122 10.73 -9.27 4.85
N VAL A 123 9.94 -8.27 4.55
CA VAL A 123 10.40 -6.93 4.18
C VAL A 123 10.17 -5.98 5.36
N PHE A 124 11.24 -5.30 5.74
CA PHE A 124 11.18 -4.23 6.73
C PHE A 124 12.10 -3.09 6.28
N ASN A 125 11.59 -1.84 6.28
CA ASN A 125 12.31 -0.64 5.81
C ASN A 125 12.96 -0.82 4.41
N ASN A 126 12.19 -1.33 3.44
CA ASN A 126 12.64 -1.60 2.06
C ASN A 126 13.82 -2.57 1.93
N GLN A 127 14.13 -3.30 2.98
CA GLN A 127 15.12 -4.37 2.97
C GLN A 127 14.44 -5.73 3.16
N ARG A 128 14.97 -6.75 2.50
CA ARG A 128 14.59 -8.15 2.74
C ARG A 128 15.44 -8.70 3.87
N TRP A 129 14.77 -9.39 4.79
CA TRP A 129 15.39 -9.98 5.96
C TRP A 129 15.01 -11.44 6.08
N MET A 130 15.97 -12.23 6.51
CA MET A 130 15.76 -13.58 6.99
C MET A 130 16.04 -13.62 8.49
N TYR A 131 15.12 -14.18 9.25
CA TYR A 131 15.25 -14.34 10.69
C TYR A 131 15.08 -15.78 11.11
N ALA A 132 16.14 -16.38 11.66
CA ALA A 132 16.12 -17.70 12.28
C ALA A 132 15.77 -17.55 13.76
N SER A 133 14.49 -17.76 14.12
CA SER A 133 13.95 -17.44 15.45
C SER A 133 14.61 -18.23 16.57
N ARG A 134 14.92 -19.52 16.37
CA ARG A 134 15.58 -20.36 17.37
C ARG A 134 16.99 -19.89 17.69
N LYS A 135 17.73 -19.46 16.65
CA LYS A 135 19.13 -19.00 16.79
C LYS A 135 19.24 -17.51 17.09
N ASN A 136 18.10 -16.79 17.04
CA ASN A 136 18.07 -15.33 17.10
C ASN A 136 19.01 -14.66 16.10
N GLN A 137 19.12 -15.22 14.91
CA GLN A 137 19.99 -14.74 13.86
C GLN A 137 19.20 -14.01 12.81
N LEU A 138 19.57 -12.75 12.55
CA LEU A 138 18.99 -11.89 11.53
C LEU A 138 20.01 -11.67 10.41
N VAL A 139 19.59 -11.87 9.17
CA VAL A 139 20.43 -11.70 7.98
C VAL A 139 19.72 -10.74 7.04
N ASN A 140 20.44 -9.74 6.54
CA ASN A 140 19.95 -8.84 5.49
C ASN A 140 20.17 -9.51 4.12
N GLU A 141 19.09 -9.76 3.38
CA GLU A 141 19.11 -10.34 2.02
C GLU A 141 19.14 -9.25 0.91
N GLY A 142 19.31 -7.98 1.29
CA GLY A 142 19.43 -6.86 0.37
C GLY A 142 18.16 -6.04 0.20
N ALA A 143 18.27 -4.99 -0.61
CA ALA A 143 17.15 -4.08 -0.86
C ALA A 143 16.05 -4.75 -1.68
N VAL A 144 14.81 -4.39 -1.39
CA VAL A 144 13.68 -4.75 -2.25
C VAL A 144 13.74 -3.84 -3.48
N PRO A 145 13.75 -4.38 -4.70
CA PRO A 145 13.59 -3.55 -5.87
C PRO A 145 12.30 -2.74 -5.74
N LEU A 146 12.38 -1.44 -5.97
CA LEU A 146 11.19 -0.62 -6.07
C LEU A 146 10.35 -1.21 -7.21
N LEU A 147 9.25 -1.87 -6.86
CA LEU A 147 8.25 -2.19 -7.86
C LEU A 147 7.76 -0.84 -8.37
N ILE A 148 8.05 -0.53 -9.63
CA ILE A 148 7.40 0.57 -10.32
C ILE A 148 5.91 0.26 -10.19
N ARG A 149 5.22 1.05 -9.37
CA ARG A 149 3.77 0.92 -9.23
C ARG A 149 3.19 1.12 -10.62
N GLN A 150 2.55 0.09 -11.16
CA GLN A 150 1.74 0.30 -12.36
C GLN A 150 0.66 1.29 -11.97
N LYS A 151 0.74 2.49 -12.54
CA LYS A 151 -0.26 3.52 -12.29
C LYS A 151 -1.60 3.03 -12.82
N HIS A 152 -2.65 3.32 -12.08
CA HIS A 152 -3.99 3.09 -12.56
C HIS A 152 -4.24 4.01 -13.77
N TRP A 153 -4.95 3.54 -14.78
CA TRP A 153 -5.25 4.30 -16.01
C TRP A 153 -5.90 5.67 -15.78
N MET A 154 -6.43 5.95 -14.58
CA MET A 154 -6.98 7.24 -14.16
C MET A 154 -5.95 8.19 -13.51
N GLU A 155 -4.72 7.72 -13.23
CA GLU A 155 -3.68 8.59 -12.69
C GLU A 155 -3.01 9.33 -13.83
N VAL A 156 -3.33 10.61 -13.97
CA VAL A 156 -2.68 11.50 -14.96
C VAL A 156 -1.24 11.71 -14.52
N ASP A 157 -0.30 11.34 -15.38
CA ASP A 157 1.10 11.69 -15.18
C ASP A 157 1.31 13.15 -15.65
N ASP A 158 1.57 14.01 -14.68
CA ASP A 158 2.13 15.31 -14.96
C ASP A 158 3.60 15.14 -15.42
N GLU A 159 4.03 15.87 -16.44
CA GLU A 159 5.40 15.84 -16.96
C GLU A 159 6.46 15.99 -15.86
N LYS A 160 6.14 16.76 -14.80
CA LYS A 160 7.00 16.98 -13.64
C LYS A 160 7.10 15.79 -12.70
N THR A 161 6.13 14.87 -12.74
CA THR A 161 6.04 13.72 -11.84
C THR A 161 6.33 12.39 -12.55
N ALA A 162 6.32 12.38 -13.88
CA ALA A 162 6.64 11.21 -14.68
C ALA A 162 8.11 10.83 -14.50
N SER A 163 8.38 9.70 -13.87
CA SER A 163 9.74 9.18 -13.74
C SER A 163 10.20 8.51 -15.03
N PRO A 164 11.44 8.76 -15.47
CA PRO A 164 12.02 8.05 -16.60
C PRO A 164 11.97 6.52 -16.40
N VAL A 165 11.58 5.79 -17.44
CA VAL A 165 11.40 4.32 -17.40
C VAL A 165 12.49 3.64 -18.23
N PRO A 166 13.37 2.83 -17.62
CA PRO A 166 14.36 2.08 -18.37
C PRO A 166 13.73 0.91 -19.15
N SER A 167 14.30 0.60 -20.31
CA SER A 167 13.96 -0.61 -21.05
C SER A 167 14.39 -1.87 -20.26
N PRO A 168 13.75 -3.04 -20.50
CA PRO A 168 14.11 -4.28 -19.81
C PRO A 168 15.56 -4.72 -19.99
N ASP A 169 16.18 -4.37 -21.13
CA ASP A 169 17.59 -4.65 -21.44
C ASP A 169 18.55 -3.55 -20.94
N GLY A 170 18.03 -2.48 -20.32
CA GLY A 170 18.79 -1.37 -19.78
C GLY A 170 19.46 -0.46 -20.81
N LYS A 171 19.23 -0.65 -22.12
CA LYS A 171 19.89 0.14 -23.17
C LYS A 171 19.23 1.48 -23.44
N TRP A 172 17.94 1.60 -23.12
CA TRP A 172 17.12 2.77 -23.40
C TRP A 172 16.43 3.28 -22.17
N ILE A 173 16.12 4.57 -22.13
CA ILE A 173 15.28 5.20 -21.11
C ILE A 173 14.20 6.00 -21.84
N ALA A 174 12.94 5.68 -21.55
CA ALA A 174 11.78 6.45 -22.02
C ALA A 174 11.42 7.53 -20.99
N PHE A 175 11.10 8.72 -21.46
CA PHE A 175 10.68 9.84 -20.60
C PHE A 175 9.81 10.83 -21.37
N ILE A 176 9.11 11.69 -20.63
CA ILE A 176 8.27 12.78 -21.20
C ILE A 176 9.05 14.09 -21.09
N LYS A 177 9.05 14.83 -22.17
CA LYS A 177 9.65 16.17 -22.27
C LYS A 177 8.83 17.02 -23.23
N ASN A 178 8.43 18.23 -22.80
CA ASN A 178 7.56 19.11 -23.57
C ASN A 178 6.29 18.39 -24.06
N GLN A 179 5.67 17.59 -23.17
CA GLN A 179 4.46 16.79 -23.41
C GLN A 179 4.58 15.75 -24.54
N ASN A 180 5.78 15.46 -24.99
CA ASN A 180 6.09 14.44 -25.97
C ASN A 180 6.94 13.32 -25.40
N ILE A 181 6.84 12.14 -26.00
CA ILE A 181 7.61 10.97 -25.61
C ILE A 181 8.99 11.04 -26.26
N TYR A 182 10.00 10.83 -25.45
CA TYR A 182 11.40 10.72 -25.86
C TYR A 182 11.99 9.38 -25.40
N VAL A 183 12.98 8.92 -26.13
CA VAL A 183 13.88 7.86 -25.68
C VAL A 183 15.32 8.35 -25.70
N LYS A 184 16.08 7.90 -24.70
CA LYS A 184 17.50 8.18 -24.57
C LYS A 184 18.28 6.88 -24.59
N GLU A 185 19.28 6.79 -25.45
CA GLU A 185 20.21 5.67 -25.45
C GLU A 185 21.20 5.84 -24.30
N VAL A 186 21.29 4.82 -23.44
CA VAL A 186 22.12 4.89 -22.21
C VAL A 186 23.60 5.01 -22.54
N ALA A 187 24.08 4.27 -23.54
CA ALA A 187 25.50 4.24 -23.92
C ALA A 187 26.02 5.56 -24.51
N THR A 188 25.20 6.22 -25.34
CA THR A 188 25.62 7.41 -26.06
C THR A 188 25.03 8.71 -25.51
N GLY A 189 24.01 8.60 -24.66
CA GLY A 189 23.26 9.76 -24.14
C GLY A 189 22.39 10.46 -25.18
N LYS A 190 22.31 9.95 -26.43
CA LYS A 190 21.51 10.57 -27.48
C LYS A 190 20.02 10.42 -27.19
N GLU A 191 19.29 11.55 -27.34
CA GLU A 191 17.84 11.60 -27.20
C GLU A 191 17.19 11.57 -28.56
N LYS A 192 16.05 10.88 -28.68
CA LYS A 192 15.20 10.84 -29.88
C LYS A 192 13.76 11.08 -29.45
N GLN A 193 13.11 12.04 -30.09
CA GLN A 193 11.67 12.27 -29.92
C GLN A 193 10.88 11.23 -30.70
N LEU A 194 9.85 10.67 -30.08
CA LEU A 194 8.99 9.63 -30.66
C LEU A 194 7.58 10.14 -30.99
N SER A 195 7.06 11.12 -30.25
CA SER A 195 5.76 11.73 -30.53
C SER A 195 5.91 13.23 -30.81
N LEU A 196 4.98 13.81 -31.60
CA LEU A 196 4.97 15.21 -32.03
C LEU A 196 3.62 15.88 -31.78
N ASP A 197 2.70 15.19 -31.16
CA ASP A 197 1.31 15.57 -30.97
C ASP A 197 1.00 16.10 -29.56
N GLY A 198 2.00 16.12 -28.69
CA GLY A 198 1.89 16.77 -27.39
C GLY A 198 1.82 18.28 -27.54
N THR A 199 0.71 18.87 -27.10
CA THR A 199 0.48 20.32 -27.06
C THR A 199 0.13 20.77 -25.65
N LEU A 200 0.49 22.01 -25.29
CA LEU A 200 0.03 22.68 -24.09
C LEU A 200 -1.45 23.01 -24.19
#